data_2a873142ea0c0f197dd7bc26132a36b1
#
_entry.id   2a873142ea0c0f197dd7bc26132a36b1
#
_cell.length_a   1.000
_cell.length_b   1.000
_cell.length_c   1.000
_cell.angle_alpha   90.00
_cell.angle_beta   90.00
_cell.angle_gamma   90.00
#
_symmetry.space_group_name_H-M   'P 1'
#
loop_
_entity.id
_entity.type
_entity.pdbx_description
1 polymer ?
#
loop_
_entity_poly.entity_id
_entity_poly.type
_entity_poly.pdbx_seq_one_letter_code
_entity_poly.pdbx_strand_id
1 'polypeptide(L)'
;MREIVFVTPTDERNIFRESVGPLLLATILQSKGIKSHILSFASFGSPADFAEFMETGVRRICEKEPKIVSFYTRSDCYHIMLKMAQLVKARLGCPIIFAGPQADIIARETLEEIPFVDFVCCGEGENTVYPFFSSLLRGEPDLSVDGLVYRKDGDIVMNPRPKLIEDLDTIPFVDYRICPEDEPANAQIGFPIDVGRGCPFGCTYCSTKTFWGRKYRLKSPARIVEEMQRNYDLYGARHFTFQHDMFTMNKALVKETCRLIKELPFKATWNCSARLDCIDEELIDVMADAGLYHIYLGIETGSPRMQKLINKNLKLEGVRERIAYLLSKNLQVTTSFIFGFPEETEEEVSQTFSLVTDLLRLGGVRVQMHRCAFLPGTAMYEEYKDRLEPAVGFSDMTGGVGVAECGDLFRDHPKLFTYFNEYTTELRTKLLHFPIFLNSLLSMRAVYLYLAEKYPRDRLIQMYFDFVEKNRGVLEQAELSRDEMVALIRENDLFVKSFTGDPCEPMIADAYRLRRARTAVSRGEMPTATEITCVSPLELDRGIPVNRCKAGWYMVTYYLDDKGAVKVQVRHT
;
A
#
# COMPACT_ATOMS: atom_id res chain seq x y z
N MET A 1 -7.54 -20.33 26.94
CA MET A 1 -6.25 -20.53 26.26
C MET A 1 -6.52 -20.48 24.76
N ARG A 2 -5.86 -19.61 24.02
CA ARG A 2 -5.98 -19.50 22.56
C ARG A 2 -4.85 -20.34 21.96
N GLU A 3 -5.19 -21.27 21.06
CA GLU A 3 -4.21 -22.24 20.59
C GLU A 3 -3.29 -21.65 19.51
N ILE A 4 -3.80 -20.69 18.71
CA ILE A 4 -3.06 -20.09 17.60
C ILE A 4 -3.21 -18.58 17.65
N VAL A 5 -2.09 -17.86 17.47
CA VAL A 5 -2.07 -16.43 17.23
C VAL A 5 -1.55 -16.16 15.82
N PHE A 6 -2.34 -15.41 15.03
CA PHE A 6 -1.91 -14.83 13.77
C PHE A 6 -1.50 -13.38 14.00
N VAL A 7 -0.32 -13.02 13.53
CA VAL A 7 0.20 -11.64 13.58
C VAL A 7 0.12 -11.04 12.18
N THR A 8 -0.52 -9.88 12.05
CA THR A 8 -0.74 -9.21 10.76
C THR A 8 -0.12 -7.80 10.75
N PRO A 9 0.40 -7.32 9.62
CA PRO A 9 1.06 -6.02 9.52
C PRO A 9 0.10 -4.84 9.31
N THR A 10 -1.17 -5.01 9.63
CA THR A 10 -2.16 -3.97 9.42
C THR A 10 -1.97 -2.85 10.43
N ASP A 11 -1.86 -1.61 9.98
CA ASP A 11 -1.72 -0.42 10.81
C ASP A 11 -2.84 0.59 10.57
N GLU A 12 -2.95 1.60 11.46
CA GLU A 12 -3.99 2.63 11.40
C GLU A 12 -3.92 3.52 10.14
N ARG A 13 -2.77 3.54 9.46
CA ARG A 13 -2.55 4.33 8.23
C ARG A 13 -3.08 3.63 7.00
N ASN A 14 -3.29 2.33 7.06
CA ASN A 14 -3.93 1.57 6.00
C ASN A 14 -5.45 1.67 6.15
N ILE A 15 -6.11 2.04 5.07
CA ILE A 15 -7.58 2.11 4.96
C ILE A 15 -8.22 0.75 5.29
N PHE A 16 -7.42 -0.32 5.28
CA PHE A 16 -7.81 -1.69 5.54
C PHE A 16 -7.10 -2.16 6.80
N ARG A 17 -7.78 -2.18 7.92
CA ARG A 17 -7.20 -2.58 9.20
C ARG A 17 -6.83 -4.05 9.26
N GLU A 18 -7.36 -4.89 8.35
CA GLU A 18 -7.17 -6.33 8.47
C GLU A 18 -6.83 -6.98 7.12
N SER A 19 -5.82 -7.83 7.16
CA SER A 19 -5.52 -8.71 6.03
C SER A 19 -6.54 -9.83 5.97
N VAL A 20 -7.39 -9.85 4.94
CA VAL A 20 -8.46 -10.84 4.77
C VAL A 20 -7.93 -12.28 4.82
N GLY A 21 -6.75 -12.54 4.30
CA GLY A 21 -6.16 -13.89 4.30
C GLY A 21 -6.04 -14.51 5.69
N PRO A 22 -5.31 -13.93 6.64
CA PRO A 22 -5.20 -14.45 8.01
C PRO A 22 -6.55 -14.60 8.71
N LEU A 23 -7.47 -13.64 8.53
CA LEU A 23 -8.83 -13.71 9.06
C LEU A 23 -9.61 -14.88 8.53
N LEU A 24 -9.53 -15.13 7.23
CA LEU A 24 -10.16 -16.26 6.58
C LEU A 24 -9.63 -17.58 7.13
N LEU A 25 -8.30 -17.72 7.27
CA LEU A 25 -7.68 -18.92 7.84
C LEU A 25 -8.09 -19.13 9.30
N ALA A 26 -8.15 -18.07 10.10
CA ALA A 26 -8.65 -18.12 11.47
C ALA A 26 -10.13 -18.50 11.51
N THR A 27 -10.96 -18.00 10.59
CA THR A 27 -12.37 -18.40 10.45
C THR A 27 -12.51 -19.89 10.16
N ILE A 28 -11.70 -20.42 9.25
CA ILE A 28 -11.69 -21.85 8.91
C ILE A 28 -11.32 -22.68 10.15
N LEU A 29 -10.26 -22.31 10.86
CA LEU A 29 -9.83 -23.02 12.07
C LEU A 29 -10.91 -23.00 13.16
N GLN A 30 -11.54 -21.84 13.40
CA GLN A 30 -12.63 -21.73 14.37
C GLN A 30 -13.84 -22.60 14.00
N SER A 31 -14.20 -22.67 12.72
CA SER A 31 -15.29 -23.54 12.25
C SER A 31 -15.03 -25.02 12.52
N LYS A 32 -13.77 -25.39 12.72
CA LYS A 32 -13.30 -26.74 13.08
C LYS A 32 -12.99 -26.91 14.59
N GLY A 33 -13.36 -25.92 15.41
CA GLY A 33 -13.18 -25.97 16.86
C GLY A 33 -11.80 -25.56 17.38
N ILE A 34 -10.88 -25.10 16.51
CA ILE A 34 -9.55 -24.63 16.91
C ILE A 34 -9.63 -23.14 17.24
N LYS A 35 -9.31 -22.77 18.48
CA LYS A 35 -9.32 -21.37 18.93
C LYS A 35 -8.14 -20.60 18.37
N SER A 36 -8.42 -19.61 17.54
CA SER A 36 -7.44 -18.72 16.95
C SER A 36 -7.69 -17.25 17.31
N HIS A 37 -6.66 -16.43 17.23
CA HIS A 37 -6.71 -15.01 17.52
C HIS A 37 -5.88 -14.25 16.50
N ILE A 38 -6.34 -13.05 16.11
CA ILE A 38 -5.58 -12.15 15.26
C ILE A 38 -5.03 -11.01 16.12
N LEU A 39 -3.77 -10.67 15.94
CA LEU A 39 -3.16 -9.45 16.46
C LEU A 39 -2.61 -8.64 15.30
N SER A 40 -3.03 -7.40 15.19
CA SER A 40 -2.55 -6.48 14.16
C SER A 40 -1.55 -5.47 14.73
N PHE A 41 -0.71 -4.90 13.86
CA PHE A 41 0.21 -3.83 14.25
C PHE A 41 -0.51 -2.60 14.81
N ALA A 42 -1.74 -2.32 14.36
CA ALA A 42 -2.56 -1.25 14.90
C ALA A 42 -2.76 -1.35 16.42
N SER A 43 -2.75 -2.58 16.93
CA SER A 43 -2.91 -2.84 18.37
C SER A 43 -1.61 -2.76 19.17
N PHE A 44 -0.46 -2.49 18.53
CA PHE A 44 0.86 -2.46 19.19
C PHE A 44 1.34 -1.05 19.54
N GLY A 45 0.58 -0.04 19.18
CA GLY A 45 0.95 1.35 19.39
C GLY A 45 1.59 2.01 18.16
N SER A 46 2.19 3.17 18.36
CA SER A 46 2.81 3.92 17.27
C SER A 46 4.14 3.29 16.84
N PRO A 47 4.32 2.93 15.57
CA PRO A 47 5.61 2.46 15.09
C PRO A 47 6.69 3.55 15.06
N ALA A 48 6.36 4.81 15.38
CA ALA A 48 7.34 5.89 15.53
C ALA A 48 8.24 5.69 16.76
N ASP A 49 7.73 5.03 17.80
CA ASP A 49 8.56 4.46 18.89
C ASP A 49 8.72 2.96 18.64
N PHE A 50 9.72 2.61 17.85
CA PHE A 50 9.92 1.24 17.39
C PHE A 50 10.19 0.27 18.56
N ALA A 51 10.91 0.70 19.58
CA ALA A 51 11.23 -0.15 20.74
C ALA A 51 9.98 -0.48 21.55
N GLU A 52 9.14 0.51 21.85
CA GLU A 52 7.87 0.33 22.56
C GLU A 52 6.89 -0.50 21.74
N PHE A 53 6.79 -0.22 20.44
CA PHE A 53 5.97 -0.98 19.50
C PHE A 53 6.33 -2.47 19.49
N MET A 54 7.62 -2.79 19.40
CA MET A 54 8.12 -4.17 19.41
C MET A 54 7.85 -4.86 20.73
N GLU A 55 8.16 -4.21 21.86
CA GLU A 55 7.93 -4.77 23.20
C GLU A 55 6.43 -5.01 23.45
N THR A 56 5.59 -4.06 23.08
CA THR A 56 4.13 -4.19 23.20
C THR A 56 3.60 -5.35 22.36
N GLY A 57 4.04 -5.44 21.10
CA GLY A 57 3.64 -6.54 20.22
C GLY A 57 4.01 -7.91 20.78
N VAL A 58 5.27 -8.08 21.19
CA VAL A 58 5.76 -9.33 21.77
C VAL A 58 5.02 -9.67 23.07
N ARG A 59 4.83 -8.69 23.97
CA ARG A 59 4.08 -8.87 25.21
C ARG A 59 2.64 -9.32 24.95
N ARG A 60 1.92 -8.65 24.04
CA ARG A 60 0.53 -9.02 23.70
C ARG A 60 0.42 -10.42 23.09
N ILE A 61 1.39 -10.83 22.27
CA ILE A 61 1.44 -12.21 21.74
C ILE A 61 1.63 -13.20 22.92
N CYS A 62 2.60 -12.95 23.79
CA CYS A 62 2.92 -13.82 24.92
C CYS A 62 1.78 -13.95 25.93
N GLU A 63 1.04 -12.86 26.20
CA GLU A 63 -0.14 -12.87 27.08
C GLU A 63 -1.29 -13.79 26.62
N LYS A 64 -1.31 -14.15 25.34
CA LYS A 64 -2.29 -15.13 24.82
C LYS A 64 -1.88 -16.57 25.08
N GLU A 65 -0.65 -16.84 25.50
CA GLU A 65 -0.08 -18.17 25.73
C GLU A 65 -0.32 -19.13 24.54
N PRO A 66 0.03 -18.71 23.30
CA PRO A 66 -0.27 -19.52 22.12
C PRO A 66 0.61 -20.77 22.06
N LYS A 67 0.06 -21.86 21.53
CA LYS A 67 0.81 -23.06 21.17
C LYS A 67 1.53 -22.91 19.82
N ILE A 68 1.01 -22.04 18.94
CA ILE A 68 1.56 -21.75 17.61
C ILE A 68 1.41 -20.26 17.35
N VAL A 69 2.45 -19.62 16.78
CA VAL A 69 2.37 -18.26 16.27
C VAL A 69 2.64 -18.24 14.77
N SER A 70 1.70 -17.67 14.01
CA SER A 70 1.81 -17.51 12.56
C SER A 70 1.92 -16.05 12.19
N PHE A 71 2.97 -15.68 11.47
CA PHE A 71 3.23 -14.34 10.98
C PHE A 71 2.84 -14.22 9.51
N TYR A 72 1.92 -13.30 9.21
CA TYR A 72 1.57 -12.96 7.83
C TYR A 72 2.53 -11.89 7.32
N THR A 73 3.30 -12.22 6.29
CA THR A 73 4.43 -11.41 5.83
C THR A 73 4.17 -10.77 4.48
N ARG A 74 4.52 -9.49 4.40
CA ARG A 74 4.62 -8.71 3.16
C ARG A 74 6.02 -8.10 3.08
N SER A 75 6.42 -7.66 1.90
CA SER A 75 7.76 -7.07 1.69
C SER A 75 7.99 -5.83 2.56
N ASP A 76 6.96 -5.00 2.75
CA ASP A 76 7.04 -3.74 3.49
C ASP A 76 7.29 -3.89 5.00
N CYS A 77 7.05 -5.06 5.58
CA CYS A 77 7.13 -5.30 7.02
C CYS A 77 7.90 -6.57 7.40
N TYR A 78 8.51 -7.24 6.44
CA TYR A 78 9.17 -8.55 6.68
C TYR A 78 10.25 -8.49 7.76
N HIS A 79 11.07 -7.43 7.78
CA HIS A 79 12.10 -7.19 8.79
C HIS A 79 11.50 -7.07 10.21
N ILE A 80 10.36 -6.39 10.34
CA ILE A 80 9.64 -6.25 11.62
C ILE A 80 9.14 -7.62 12.09
N MET A 81 8.51 -8.38 11.17
CA MET A 81 7.99 -9.72 11.47
C MET A 81 9.11 -10.67 11.89
N LEU A 82 10.27 -10.64 11.23
CA LEU A 82 11.43 -11.44 11.61
C LEU A 82 11.92 -11.11 13.02
N LYS A 83 12.12 -9.83 13.32
CA LYS A 83 12.60 -9.38 14.64
C LYS A 83 11.61 -9.74 15.75
N MET A 84 10.31 -9.56 15.49
CA MET A 84 9.25 -9.93 16.42
C MET A 84 9.19 -11.46 16.64
N ALA A 85 9.26 -12.24 15.57
CA ALA A 85 9.27 -13.70 15.63
C ALA A 85 10.46 -14.24 16.43
N GLN A 86 11.64 -13.64 16.29
CA GLN A 86 12.82 -13.99 17.08
C GLN A 86 12.57 -13.80 18.57
N LEU A 87 12.03 -12.66 18.97
CA LEU A 87 11.72 -12.35 20.37
C LEU A 87 10.64 -13.27 20.95
N VAL A 88 9.60 -13.55 20.16
CA VAL A 88 8.52 -14.47 20.54
C VAL A 88 9.06 -15.90 20.70
N LYS A 89 9.89 -16.37 19.77
CA LYS A 89 10.53 -17.69 19.86
C LYS A 89 11.38 -17.83 21.10
N ALA A 90 12.17 -16.82 21.42
CA ALA A 90 13.01 -16.81 22.62
C ALA A 90 12.20 -16.86 23.93
N ARG A 91 11.00 -16.24 23.97
CA ARG A 91 10.14 -16.21 25.18
C ARG A 91 9.25 -17.43 25.33
N LEU A 92 8.69 -17.94 24.24
CA LEU A 92 7.66 -18.99 24.29
C LEU A 92 8.17 -20.37 23.86
N GLY A 93 9.21 -20.45 23.03
CA GLY A 93 9.70 -21.71 22.47
C GLY A 93 8.73 -22.41 21.51
N CYS A 94 7.54 -21.86 21.29
CA CYS A 94 6.51 -22.47 20.44
C CYS A 94 6.90 -22.43 18.95
N PRO A 95 6.26 -23.27 18.09
CA PRO A 95 6.42 -23.21 16.65
C PRO A 95 6.08 -21.84 16.07
N ILE A 96 6.98 -21.32 15.23
CA ILE A 96 6.84 -20.09 14.45
C ILE A 96 6.61 -20.45 13.00
N ILE A 97 5.52 -19.97 12.44
CA ILE A 97 5.12 -20.20 11.05
C ILE A 97 5.11 -18.88 10.31
N PHE A 98 5.75 -18.84 9.14
CA PHE A 98 5.63 -17.72 8.24
C PHE A 98 4.71 -18.05 7.07
N ALA A 99 3.88 -17.10 6.67
CA ALA A 99 2.98 -17.18 5.53
C ALA A 99 2.81 -15.80 4.90
N GLY A 100 2.12 -15.73 3.78
CA GLY A 100 1.86 -14.48 3.07
C GLY A 100 2.86 -14.22 1.95
N PRO A 101 2.64 -13.14 1.19
CA PRO A 101 3.29 -12.91 -0.10
C PRO A 101 4.83 -12.94 -0.06
N GLN A 102 5.43 -12.34 0.96
CA GLN A 102 6.89 -12.31 1.03
C GLN A 102 7.48 -13.67 1.36
N ALA A 103 7.00 -14.31 2.43
CA ALA A 103 7.50 -15.62 2.83
C ALA A 103 7.26 -16.69 1.75
N ASP A 104 6.16 -16.61 1.00
CA ASP A 104 5.85 -17.53 -0.09
C ASP A 104 6.92 -17.51 -1.18
N ILE A 105 7.46 -16.34 -1.52
CA ILE A 105 8.44 -16.21 -2.60
C ILE A 105 9.84 -16.64 -2.15
N ILE A 106 10.22 -16.30 -0.92
CA ILE A 106 11.57 -16.54 -0.37
C ILE A 106 11.55 -17.62 0.72
N ALA A 107 10.67 -18.62 0.60
CA ALA A 107 10.47 -19.65 1.62
C ALA A 107 11.72 -20.45 1.92
N ARG A 108 12.47 -20.85 0.88
CA ARG A 108 13.73 -21.59 1.01
C ARG A 108 14.77 -20.74 1.73
N GLU A 109 15.02 -19.54 1.25
CA GLU A 109 16.00 -18.61 1.81
C GLU A 109 15.66 -18.26 3.26
N THR A 110 14.37 -18.10 3.57
CA THR A 110 13.91 -17.87 4.95
C THR A 110 14.34 -19.00 5.87
N LEU A 111 14.11 -20.25 5.48
CA LEU A 111 14.47 -21.38 6.32
C LEU A 111 15.99 -21.68 6.29
N GLU A 112 16.69 -21.38 5.22
CA GLU A 112 18.16 -21.53 5.17
C GLU A 112 18.86 -20.57 6.13
N GLU A 113 18.39 -19.33 6.23
CA GLU A 113 19.08 -18.27 6.97
C GLU A 113 18.51 -18.01 8.38
N ILE A 114 17.22 -18.33 8.63
CA ILE A 114 16.53 -17.95 9.87
C ILE A 114 16.15 -19.20 10.68
N PRO A 115 16.99 -19.60 11.67
CA PRO A 115 16.79 -20.85 12.40
C PRO A 115 15.56 -20.88 13.32
N PHE A 116 15.05 -19.72 13.75
CA PHE A 116 13.89 -19.64 14.65
C PHE A 116 12.53 -19.69 13.94
N VAL A 117 12.49 -19.64 12.61
CA VAL A 117 11.29 -19.93 11.82
C VAL A 117 11.25 -21.44 11.57
N ASP A 118 10.21 -22.12 12.05
CA ASP A 118 10.10 -23.58 11.96
C ASP A 118 9.51 -24.03 10.61
N PHE A 119 8.51 -23.29 10.11
CA PHE A 119 7.77 -23.63 8.89
C PHE A 119 7.44 -22.38 8.07
N VAL A 120 7.36 -22.59 6.76
CA VAL A 120 6.75 -21.60 5.85
C VAL A 120 5.58 -22.26 5.12
N CYS A 121 4.44 -21.56 5.04
CA CYS A 121 3.26 -22.00 4.31
C CYS A 121 3.09 -21.16 3.04
N CYS A 122 3.15 -21.81 1.88
CA CYS A 122 3.09 -21.21 0.55
C CYS A 122 1.74 -21.48 -0.14
N GLY A 123 1.30 -20.52 -0.98
CA GLY A 123 0.08 -20.65 -1.77
C GLY A 123 -1.21 -20.35 -1.02
N GLU A 124 -2.34 -20.82 -1.56
CA GLU A 124 -3.67 -20.67 -0.94
C GLU A 124 -3.79 -21.61 0.27
N GLY A 125 -3.98 -21.00 1.45
CA GLY A 125 -3.95 -21.71 2.73
C GLY A 125 -5.27 -22.37 3.15
N GLU A 126 -6.38 -22.12 2.47
CA GLU A 126 -7.72 -22.52 2.90
C GLU A 126 -7.90 -24.02 3.05
N ASN A 127 -7.31 -24.80 2.15
CA ASN A 127 -7.36 -26.25 2.19
C ASN A 127 -6.25 -26.88 3.04
N THR A 128 -5.20 -26.12 3.37
CA THR A 128 -3.99 -26.62 4.03
C THR A 128 -3.89 -26.21 5.50
N VAL A 129 -4.53 -25.10 5.89
CA VAL A 129 -4.43 -24.56 7.26
C VAL A 129 -4.94 -25.55 8.30
N TYR A 130 -6.10 -26.15 8.10
CA TYR A 130 -6.67 -27.06 9.10
C TYR A 130 -5.86 -28.37 9.25
N PRO A 131 -5.57 -29.15 8.18
CA PRO A 131 -4.78 -30.38 8.34
C PRO A 131 -3.42 -30.11 8.97
N PHE A 132 -2.68 -29.08 8.54
CA PHE A 132 -1.36 -28.77 9.09
C PHE A 132 -1.43 -28.29 10.54
N PHE A 133 -2.21 -27.25 10.85
CA PHE A 133 -2.24 -26.67 12.19
C PHE A 133 -2.85 -27.64 13.22
N SER A 134 -3.85 -28.43 12.85
CA SER A 134 -4.42 -29.44 13.75
C SER A 134 -3.45 -30.56 14.08
N SER A 135 -2.64 -31.00 13.12
CA SER A 135 -1.59 -32.03 13.34
C SER A 135 -0.46 -31.46 14.21
N LEU A 136 -0.04 -30.22 13.96
CA LEU A 136 0.99 -29.54 14.75
C LEU A 136 0.55 -29.34 16.20
N LEU A 137 -0.72 -29.00 16.46
CA LEU A 137 -1.28 -28.88 17.80
C LEU A 137 -1.31 -30.22 18.57
N ARG A 138 -1.40 -31.35 17.88
CA ARG A 138 -1.29 -32.68 18.49
C ARG A 138 0.15 -33.13 18.76
N GLY A 139 1.15 -32.36 18.31
CA GLY A 139 2.57 -32.71 18.42
C GLY A 139 3.06 -33.69 17.34
N GLU A 140 2.25 -33.99 16.34
CA GLU A 140 2.54 -34.88 15.22
C GLU A 140 2.29 -34.17 13.90
N PRO A 141 3.19 -33.24 13.48
CA PRO A 141 2.96 -32.42 12.29
C PRO A 141 2.86 -33.27 11.03
N ASP A 142 1.79 -33.07 10.28
CA ASP A 142 1.64 -33.65 8.95
C ASP A 142 2.51 -32.89 7.95
N LEU A 143 3.71 -33.44 7.74
CA LEU A 143 4.70 -32.84 6.84
C LEU A 143 4.40 -33.14 5.36
N SER A 144 3.32 -33.82 5.03
CA SER A 144 2.92 -34.10 3.65
C SER A 144 1.99 -33.02 3.04
N VAL A 145 1.57 -32.08 3.85
CA VAL A 145 0.63 -31.01 3.41
C VAL A 145 1.24 -30.17 2.29
N ASP A 146 0.48 -29.97 1.22
CA ASP A 146 0.88 -29.14 0.08
C ASP A 146 1.23 -27.70 0.52
N GLY A 147 2.25 -27.12 -0.10
CA GLY A 147 2.72 -25.77 0.19
C GLY A 147 3.55 -25.63 1.45
N LEU A 148 3.76 -26.69 2.22
CA LEU A 148 4.60 -26.64 3.41
C LEU A 148 6.09 -26.67 3.02
N VAL A 149 6.87 -25.78 3.63
CA VAL A 149 8.33 -25.76 3.55
C VAL A 149 8.89 -25.88 4.96
N TYR A 150 9.83 -26.80 5.15
CA TYR A 150 10.37 -27.16 6.48
C TYR A 150 11.78 -27.74 6.41
N ARG A 151 12.45 -27.83 7.57
CA ARG A 151 13.77 -28.50 7.70
C ARG A 151 13.58 -29.96 8.05
N LYS A 152 14.33 -30.83 7.36
CA LYS A 152 14.43 -32.27 7.66
C LYS A 152 15.85 -32.76 7.43
N ASP A 153 16.45 -33.34 8.45
CA ASP A 153 17.80 -33.96 8.39
C ASP A 153 18.89 -33.01 7.86
N GLY A 154 18.74 -31.69 8.11
CA GLY A 154 19.65 -30.63 7.65
C GLY A 154 19.29 -30.03 6.29
N ASP A 155 18.37 -30.62 5.55
CA ASP A 155 17.92 -30.13 4.24
C ASP A 155 16.61 -29.33 4.34
N ILE A 156 16.38 -28.45 3.37
CA ILE A 156 15.10 -27.74 3.20
C ILE A 156 14.21 -28.55 2.24
N VAL A 157 13.11 -29.06 2.77
CA VAL A 157 12.08 -29.73 2.00
C VAL A 157 10.99 -28.75 1.60
N MET A 158 10.65 -28.73 0.33
CA MET A 158 9.56 -27.91 -0.24
C MET A 158 8.51 -28.84 -0.84
N ASN A 159 7.35 -28.89 -0.24
CA ASN A 159 6.23 -29.65 -0.80
C ASN A 159 5.66 -28.96 -2.06
N PRO A 160 4.97 -29.70 -2.93
CA PRO A 160 4.26 -29.10 -4.07
C PRO A 160 3.35 -27.98 -3.63
N ARG A 161 3.25 -26.91 -4.45
CA ARG A 161 2.28 -25.85 -4.15
C ARG A 161 0.85 -26.38 -4.18
N PRO A 162 -0.04 -25.91 -3.28
CA PRO A 162 -1.43 -26.32 -3.29
C PRO A 162 -2.10 -25.89 -4.61
N LYS A 163 -3.02 -26.73 -5.06
CA LYS A 163 -3.84 -26.37 -6.23
C LYS A 163 -4.68 -25.14 -5.92
N LEU A 164 -4.75 -24.24 -6.88
CA LEU A 164 -5.59 -23.05 -6.74
C LEU A 164 -7.06 -23.46 -6.62
N ILE A 165 -7.79 -22.82 -5.72
CA ILE A 165 -9.23 -23.02 -5.55
C ILE A 165 -9.93 -22.45 -6.78
N GLU A 166 -10.50 -23.30 -7.61
CA GLU A 166 -11.14 -22.87 -8.87
C GLU A 166 -12.47 -22.16 -8.60
N ASP A 167 -13.29 -22.70 -7.72
CA ASP A 167 -14.57 -22.12 -7.31
C ASP A 167 -14.42 -21.37 -5.99
N LEU A 168 -14.31 -20.03 -6.06
CA LEU A 168 -14.14 -19.18 -4.90
C LEU A 168 -15.43 -19.03 -4.05
N ASP A 169 -16.59 -19.44 -4.55
CA ASP A 169 -17.84 -19.43 -3.78
C ASP A 169 -17.83 -20.49 -2.67
N THR A 170 -16.97 -21.50 -2.78
CA THR A 170 -16.77 -22.53 -1.75
C THR A 170 -16.02 -22.03 -0.51
N ILE A 171 -15.37 -20.89 -0.61
CA ILE A 171 -14.63 -20.28 0.49
C ILE A 171 -15.64 -19.70 1.52
N PRO A 172 -15.47 -19.99 2.83
CA PRO A 172 -16.36 -19.46 3.84
C PRO A 172 -16.30 -17.94 3.92
N PHE A 173 -17.37 -17.31 4.38
CA PHE A 173 -17.35 -15.89 4.72
C PHE A 173 -16.43 -15.64 5.91
N VAL A 174 -15.69 -14.55 5.86
CA VAL A 174 -14.84 -14.13 6.96
C VAL A 174 -15.69 -13.78 8.19
N ASP A 175 -15.25 -14.22 9.37
CA ASP A 175 -15.84 -13.83 10.64
C ASP A 175 -14.98 -12.78 11.34
N TYR A 176 -15.33 -11.52 11.20
CA TYR A 176 -14.59 -10.41 11.79
C TYR A 176 -14.69 -10.31 13.32
N ARG A 177 -15.56 -11.10 13.97
CA ARG A 177 -15.66 -11.18 15.44
C ARG A 177 -14.47 -11.90 16.07
N ILE A 178 -13.62 -12.52 15.26
CA ILE A 178 -12.36 -13.14 15.70
C ILE A 178 -11.36 -12.09 16.23
N CYS A 179 -11.50 -10.84 15.85
CA CYS A 179 -10.68 -9.72 16.28
C CYS A 179 -11.46 -8.77 17.19
N PRO A 180 -11.81 -9.15 18.44
CA PRO A 180 -12.61 -8.30 19.33
C PRO A 180 -11.86 -7.07 19.84
N GLU A 181 -10.53 -7.06 19.76
CA GLU A 181 -9.70 -5.92 20.19
C GLU A 181 -9.53 -4.88 19.08
N ASP A 182 -9.65 -5.32 17.86
CA ASP A 182 -9.73 -4.50 16.66
C ASP A 182 -11.19 -4.57 16.21
N GLU A 183 -12.13 -3.95 16.94
CA GLU A 183 -13.48 -3.77 16.38
C GLU A 183 -13.32 -3.32 14.95
N PRO A 184 -14.08 -3.89 13.97
CA PRO A 184 -14.03 -3.42 12.59
C PRO A 184 -14.28 -1.93 12.65
N ALA A 185 -13.18 -1.20 12.74
CA ALA A 185 -13.20 0.17 13.14
C ALA A 185 -13.90 0.89 12.05
N ASN A 186 -15.07 1.25 12.38
CA ASN A 186 -15.95 2.02 11.57
C ASN A 186 -16.25 1.35 10.22
N ALA A 187 -17.38 0.70 10.16
CA ALA A 187 -18.13 0.47 8.93
C ALA A 187 -18.15 1.71 7.97
N GLN A 188 -17.55 2.81 8.38
CA GLN A 188 -17.40 4.07 7.65
C GLN A 188 -16.19 4.14 6.72
N ILE A 189 -15.14 3.31 6.91
CA ILE A 189 -13.89 3.45 6.12
C ILE A 189 -13.85 2.51 4.91
N GLY A 190 -14.65 1.47 4.89
CA GLY A 190 -14.69 0.46 3.83
C GLY A 190 -14.41 -0.93 4.37
N PHE A 191 -15.40 -1.78 4.30
CA PHE A 191 -15.34 -3.16 4.80
C PHE A 191 -14.72 -4.04 3.70
N PRO A 192 -13.60 -4.73 3.94
CA PRO A 192 -12.94 -5.50 2.90
C PRO A 192 -13.76 -6.74 2.52
N ILE A 193 -13.87 -6.98 1.22
CA ILE A 193 -14.46 -8.19 0.65
C ILE A 193 -13.49 -8.76 -0.37
N ASP A 194 -13.06 -10.01 -0.19
CA ASP A 194 -12.33 -10.79 -1.19
C ASP A 194 -13.29 -11.16 -2.33
N VAL A 195 -13.32 -10.37 -3.39
CA VAL A 195 -14.21 -10.60 -4.53
C VAL A 195 -13.62 -11.51 -5.58
N GLY A 196 -12.31 -11.79 -5.49
CA GLY A 196 -11.62 -12.64 -6.45
C GLY A 196 -10.11 -12.56 -6.34
N ARG A 197 -9.41 -13.32 -7.18
CA ARG A 197 -7.96 -13.50 -7.12
C ARG A 197 -7.32 -13.54 -8.49
N GLY A 198 -6.16 -12.95 -8.60
CA GLY A 198 -5.28 -13.02 -9.76
C GLY A 198 -5.58 -12.03 -10.88
N CYS A 199 -4.65 -11.99 -11.81
CA CYS A 199 -4.65 -11.06 -12.94
C CYS A 199 -4.10 -11.79 -14.18
N PRO A 200 -4.76 -11.74 -15.35
CA PRO A 200 -4.31 -12.47 -16.53
C PRO A 200 -3.14 -11.78 -17.26
N PHE A 201 -2.84 -10.53 -16.90
CA PHE A 201 -1.78 -9.75 -17.51
C PHE A 201 -0.39 -10.19 -17.06
N GLY A 202 0.63 -9.84 -17.84
CA GLY A 202 2.00 -10.27 -17.61
C GLY A 202 2.99 -9.12 -17.45
N CYS A 203 2.59 -8.04 -16.74
CA CYS A 203 3.48 -6.93 -16.46
C CYS A 203 4.76 -7.41 -15.79
N THR A 204 5.94 -6.98 -16.26
CA THR A 204 7.24 -7.55 -15.87
C THR A 204 7.60 -7.27 -14.42
N TYR A 205 7.11 -6.17 -13.85
CA TYR A 205 7.37 -5.70 -12.48
C TYR A 205 6.40 -6.26 -11.43
N CYS A 206 5.28 -6.89 -11.87
CA CYS A 206 4.17 -7.20 -10.98
C CYS A 206 4.26 -8.60 -10.37
N SER A 207 4.15 -8.69 -9.04
CA SER A 207 4.23 -9.94 -8.29
C SER A 207 2.93 -10.77 -8.30
N THR A 208 1.79 -10.22 -8.73
CA THR A 208 0.50 -10.95 -8.76
C THR A 208 0.59 -12.27 -9.51
N LYS A 209 1.38 -12.33 -10.60
CA LYS A 209 1.63 -13.55 -11.35
C LYS A 209 2.34 -14.63 -10.52
N THR A 210 3.20 -14.23 -9.60
CA THR A 210 3.99 -15.16 -8.78
C THR A 210 3.11 -15.95 -7.83
N PHE A 211 2.05 -15.32 -7.29
CA PHE A 211 1.10 -15.96 -6.37
C PHE A 211 0.00 -16.74 -7.08
N TRP A 212 -0.60 -16.13 -8.09
CA TRP A 212 -1.83 -16.63 -8.70
C TRP A 212 -1.61 -17.24 -10.10
N GLY A 213 -0.36 -17.30 -10.57
CA GLY A 213 -0.09 -17.57 -11.97
C GLY A 213 -0.70 -16.46 -12.84
N ARG A 214 -1.28 -16.82 -13.97
CA ARG A 214 -2.10 -15.91 -14.79
C ARG A 214 -3.59 -16.26 -14.70
N LYS A 215 -3.99 -16.97 -13.66
CA LYS A 215 -5.39 -17.33 -13.46
C LYS A 215 -6.14 -16.17 -12.85
N TYR A 216 -7.22 -15.84 -13.49
CA TYR A 216 -8.17 -14.82 -13.06
C TYR A 216 -9.43 -15.53 -12.59
N ARG A 217 -9.82 -15.34 -11.33
CA ARG A 217 -10.96 -15.99 -10.72
C ARG A 217 -11.74 -14.94 -9.93
N LEU A 218 -13.06 -14.92 -10.10
CA LEU A 218 -13.98 -14.09 -9.32
C LEU A 218 -14.98 -14.97 -8.59
N LYS A 219 -15.45 -14.53 -7.44
CA LYS A 219 -16.67 -15.03 -6.83
C LYS A 219 -17.86 -14.71 -7.73
N SER A 220 -18.93 -15.50 -7.65
CA SER A 220 -20.16 -15.18 -8.35
C SER A 220 -20.74 -13.84 -7.85
N PRO A 221 -21.48 -13.11 -8.70
CA PRO A 221 -22.19 -11.90 -8.29
C PRO A 221 -23.09 -12.12 -7.06
N ALA A 222 -23.79 -13.24 -7.02
CA ALA A 222 -24.64 -13.60 -5.88
C ALA A 222 -23.83 -13.74 -4.59
N ARG A 223 -22.65 -14.41 -4.66
CA ARG A 223 -21.78 -14.62 -3.50
C ARG A 223 -21.22 -13.30 -2.96
N ILE A 224 -20.79 -12.39 -3.85
CA ILE A 224 -20.30 -11.05 -3.48
C ILE A 224 -21.40 -10.28 -2.74
N VAL A 225 -22.60 -10.24 -3.29
CA VAL A 225 -23.71 -9.47 -2.72
C VAL A 225 -24.25 -10.11 -1.44
N GLU A 226 -24.25 -11.42 -1.33
CA GLU A 226 -24.57 -12.15 -0.09
C GLU A 226 -23.59 -11.76 1.03
N GLU A 227 -22.28 -11.65 0.72
CA GLU A 227 -21.28 -11.22 1.69
C GLU A 227 -21.47 -9.75 2.11
N MET A 228 -21.85 -8.87 1.18
CA MET A 228 -22.20 -7.48 1.48
C MET A 228 -23.42 -7.39 2.41
N GLN A 229 -24.48 -8.14 2.10
CA GLN A 229 -25.70 -8.21 2.95
C GLN A 229 -25.37 -8.73 4.34
N ARG A 230 -24.65 -9.85 4.43
CA ARG A 230 -24.21 -10.43 5.70
C ARG A 230 -23.41 -9.44 6.56
N ASN A 231 -22.47 -8.71 5.94
CA ASN A 231 -21.65 -7.74 6.65
C ASN A 231 -22.45 -6.51 7.08
N TYR A 232 -23.48 -6.13 6.32
CA TYR A 232 -24.45 -5.14 6.76
C TYR A 232 -25.25 -5.63 7.96
N ASP A 233 -25.78 -6.83 7.94
CA ASP A 233 -26.62 -7.39 9.01
C ASP A 233 -25.83 -7.57 10.32
N LEU A 234 -24.57 -8.00 10.24
CA LEU A 234 -23.75 -8.28 11.42
C LEU A 234 -23.04 -7.05 11.98
N TYR A 235 -22.62 -6.13 11.09
CA TYR A 235 -21.69 -5.05 11.45
C TYR A 235 -22.19 -3.67 11.03
N GLY A 236 -23.34 -3.55 10.38
CA GLY A 236 -23.85 -2.29 9.84
C GLY A 236 -23.04 -1.73 8.67
N ALA A 237 -22.21 -2.57 8.01
CA ALA A 237 -21.32 -2.15 6.93
C ALA A 237 -22.10 -1.63 5.72
N ARG A 238 -21.77 -0.42 5.25
CA ARG A 238 -22.36 0.21 4.05
C ARG A 238 -21.31 0.62 3.03
N HIS A 239 -20.06 0.66 3.44
CA HIS A 239 -18.91 1.01 2.60
C HIS A 239 -18.04 -0.23 2.43
N PHE A 240 -17.75 -0.64 1.21
CA PHE A 240 -17.03 -1.87 0.93
C PHE A 240 -15.80 -1.61 0.09
N THR A 241 -14.75 -2.36 0.35
CA THR A 241 -13.56 -2.41 -0.48
C THR A 241 -13.47 -3.76 -1.16
N PHE A 242 -13.59 -3.76 -2.48
CA PHE A 242 -13.42 -4.96 -3.27
C PHE A 242 -11.94 -5.27 -3.44
N GLN A 243 -11.48 -6.24 -2.69
CA GLN A 243 -10.09 -6.69 -2.76
C GLN A 243 -9.91 -7.62 -3.96
N HIS A 244 -9.32 -7.08 -5.00
CA HIS A 244 -8.92 -7.80 -6.19
C HIS A 244 -7.95 -6.96 -7.02
N ASP A 245 -6.94 -7.60 -7.63
CA ASP A 245 -5.95 -6.92 -8.48
C ASP A 245 -6.55 -6.35 -9.78
N MET A 246 -7.68 -6.93 -10.25
CA MET A 246 -8.25 -6.63 -11.57
C MET A 246 -9.75 -6.96 -11.65
N PHE A 247 -10.59 -6.25 -10.89
CA PHE A 247 -12.02 -6.57 -10.79
C PHE A 247 -12.77 -6.46 -12.13
N THR A 248 -12.42 -5.48 -12.97
CA THR A 248 -13.21 -5.08 -14.15
C THR A 248 -12.96 -5.89 -15.42
N MET A 249 -12.18 -6.97 -15.36
CA MET A 249 -11.83 -7.77 -16.54
C MET A 249 -13.05 -8.49 -17.16
N ASN A 250 -13.91 -9.05 -16.33
CA ASN A 250 -15.16 -9.68 -16.79
C ASN A 250 -16.33 -8.71 -16.66
N LYS A 251 -16.57 -7.92 -17.72
CA LYS A 251 -17.60 -6.89 -17.73
C LYS A 251 -19.02 -7.43 -17.48
N ALA A 252 -19.34 -8.62 -17.98
CA ALA A 252 -20.66 -9.23 -17.78
C ALA A 252 -20.90 -9.54 -16.30
N LEU A 253 -19.91 -10.10 -15.63
CA LEU A 253 -19.95 -10.40 -14.20
C LEU A 253 -20.03 -9.12 -13.36
N VAL A 254 -19.27 -8.07 -13.72
CA VAL A 254 -19.33 -6.78 -13.03
C VAL A 254 -20.71 -6.14 -13.19
N LYS A 255 -21.29 -6.14 -14.40
CA LYS A 255 -22.64 -5.61 -14.63
C LYS A 255 -23.69 -6.35 -13.80
N GLU A 256 -23.61 -7.68 -13.72
CA GLU A 256 -24.53 -8.47 -12.89
C GLU A 256 -24.34 -8.19 -11.40
N THR A 257 -23.09 -8.08 -10.93
CA THR A 257 -22.79 -7.67 -9.54
C THR A 257 -23.42 -6.31 -9.23
N CYS A 258 -23.25 -5.33 -10.14
CA CYS A 258 -23.84 -4.00 -9.99
C CYS A 258 -25.39 -4.04 -9.97
N ARG A 259 -26.00 -4.89 -10.80
CA ARG A 259 -27.45 -5.09 -10.79
C ARG A 259 -27.93 -5.59 -9.43
N LEU A 260 -27.29 -6.60 -8.87
CA LEU A 260 -27.64 -7.18 -7.57
C LEU A 260 -27.34 -6.21 -6.40
N ILE A 261 -26.25 -5.42 -6.45
CA ILE A 261 -25.98 -4.39 -5.44
C ILE A 261 -27.14 -3.38 -5.33
N LYS A 262 -27.76 -3.02 -6.45
CA LYS A 262 -28.89 -2.10 -6.48
C LYS A 262 -30.16 -2.69 -5.85
N GLU A 263 -30.25 -4.00 -5.69
CA GLU A 263 -31.35 -4.72 -5.04
C GLU A 263 -31.18 -4.87 -3.52
N LEU A 264 -29.99 -4.50 -2.97
CA LEU A 264 -29.78 -4.52 -1.53
C LEU A 264 -30.75 -3.59 -0.80
N PRO A 265 -31.23 -3.98 0.41
CA PRO A 265 -32.19 -3.18 1.19
C PRO A 265 -31.55 -1.92 1.82
N PHE A 266 -30.29 -1.65 1.51
CA PHE A 266 -29.56 -0.47 1.97
C PHE A 266 -28.73 0.11 0.83
N LYS A 267 -28.38 1.39 0.93
CA LYS A 267 -27.49 2.02 -0.03
C LYS A 267 -26.04 1.63 0.29
N ALA A 268 -25.43 0.83 -0.57
CA ALA A 268 -24.04 0.46 -0.51
C ALA A 268 -23.17 1.45 -1.30
N THR A 269 -21.92 1.63 -0.86
CA THR A 269 -20.86 2.24 -1.66
C THR A 269 -19.63 1.33 -1.65
N TRP A 270 -18.87 1.36 -2.73
CA TRP A 270 -17.73 0.46 -2.87
C TRP A 270 -16.60 1.06 -3.71
N ASN A 271 -15.43 0.49 -3.60
CA ASN A 271 -14.25 0.84 -4.41
C ASN A 271 -13.62 -0.41 -5.01
N CYS A 272 -12.82 -0.23 -6.06
CA CYS A 272 -12.06 -1.33 -6.67
C CYS A 272 -10.79 -0.84 -7.37
N SER A 273 -9.92 -1.80 -7.71
CA SER A 273 -8.80 -1.60 -8.62
C SER A 273 -9.16 -2.07 -10.03
N ALA A 274 -8.68 -1.34 -11.02
CA ALA A 274 -8.95 -1.64 -12.43
C ALA A 274 -7.78 -1.24 -13.34
N ARG A 275 -7.82 -1.75 -14.56
CA ARG A 275 -7.02 -1.22 -15.68
C ARG A 275 -7.89 -0.33 -16.54
N LEU A 276 -7.34 0.78 -16.98
CA LEU A 276 -8.08 1.77 -17.75
C LEU A 276 -8.59 1.23 -19.09
N ASP A 277 -7.86 0.31 -19.72
CA ASP A 277 -8.23 -0.36 -20.97
C ASP A 277 -9.29 -1.47 -20.80
N CYS A 278 -9.64 -1.82 -19.55
CA CYS A 278 -10.69 -2.80 -19.24
C CYS A 278 -12.03 -2.16 -18.83
N ILE A 279 -12.12 -0.84 -18.86
CA ILE A 279 -13.36 -0.10 -18.57
C ILE A 279 -13.72 0.79 -19.76
N ASP A 280 -15.00 0.85 -20.08
CA ASP A 280 -15.59 1.78 -21.04
C ASP A 280 -16.66 2.63 -20.35
N GLU A 281 -17.22 3.60 -21.08
CA GLU A 281 -18.21 4.53 -20.54
C GLU A 281 -19.46 3.82 -20.02
N GLU A 282 -19.94 2.81 -20.74
CA GLU A 282 -21.11 2.01 -20.31
C GLU A 282 -20.85 1.31 -18.97
N LEU A 283 -19.69 0.68 -18.82
CA LEU A 283 -19.33 0.01 -17.57
C LEU A 283 -19.14 1.01 -16.41
N ILE A 284 -18.54 2.17 -16.68
CA ILE A 284 -18.38 3.26 -15.71
C ILE A 284 -19.77 3.72 -15.21
N ASP A 285 -20.71 3.91 -16.11
CA ASP A 285 -22.09 4.33 -15.76
C ASP A 285 -22.76 3.30 -14.87
N VAL A 286 -22.70 2.03 -15.25
CA VAL A 286 -23.31 0.93 -14.47
C VAL A 286 -22.68 0.83 -13.08
N MET A 287 -21.35 0.96 -12.97
CA MET A 287 -20.65 0.91 -11.69
C MET A 287 -20.98 2.12 -10.80
N ALA A 288 -21.01 3.33 -11.38
CA ALA A 288 -21.36 4.56 -10.65
C ALA A 288 -22.79 4.50 -10.10
N ASP A 289 -23.75 4.06 -10.92
CA ASP A 289 -25.15 3.85 -10.54
C ASP A 289 -25.31 2.83 -9.40
N ALA A 290 -24.42 1.84 -9.33
CA ALA A 290 -24.42 0.82 -8.29
C ALA A 290 -23.60 1.21 -7.05
N GLY A 291 -23.16 2.48 -6.94
CA GLY A 291 -22.50 3.02 -5.74
C GLY A 291 -20.97 2.90 -5.74
N LEU A 292 -20.34 2.67 -6.90
CA LEU A 292 -18.89 2.91 -6.99
C LEU A 292 -18.61 4.37 -6.60
N TYR A 293 -17.70 4.58 -5.63
CA TYR A 293 -17.32 5.93 -5.23
C TYR A 293 -15.83 6.25 -5.50
N HIS A 294 -14.99 5.22 -5.55
CA HIS A 294 -13.56 5.38 -5.80
C HIS A 294 -13.04 4.25 -6.68
N ILE A 295 -12.17 4.61 -7.62
CA ILE A 295 -11.47 3.67 -8.49
C ILE A 295 -9.96 3.93 -8.48
N TYR A 296 -9.18 2.86 -8.34
CA TYR A 296 -7.73 2.88 -8.42
C TYR A 296 -7.26 2.36 -9.78
N LEU A 297 -6.45 3.12 -10.48
CA LEU A 297 -6.00 2.84 -11.84
C LEU A 297 -4.48 2.87 -11.93
N GLY A 298 -3.88 1.73 -12.25
CA GLY A 298 -2.46 1.68 -12.61
C GLY A 298 -2.27 2.19 -14.04
N ILE A 299 -1.54 3.29 -14.20
CA ILE A 299 -1.08 3.81 -15.51
C ILE A 299 0.37 3.46 -15.74
N GLU A 300 1.17 3.53 -14.69
CA GLU A 300 2.58 3.20 -14.51
C GLU A 300 3.52 4.21 -15.19
N THR A 301 3.39 4.48 -16.49
CA THR A 301 4.28 5.38 -17.22
C THR A 301 3.56 6.11 -18.34
N GLY A 302 3.97 7.33 -18.62
CA GLY A 302 3.54 8.14 -19.76
C GLY A 302 4.34 7.90 -21.04
N SER A 303 5.33 6.99 -21.01
CA SER A 303 6.13 6.66 -22.18
C SER A 303 5.55 5.46 -22.96
N PRO A 304 5.25 5.60 -24.26
CA PRO A 304 4.81 4.47 -25.09
C PRO A 304 5.86 3.35 -25.21
N ARG A 305 7.16 3.67 -25.17
CA ARG A 305 8.22 2.67 -25.17
C ARG A 305 8.24 1.90 -23.85
N MET A 306 8.17 2.61 -22.74
CA MET A 306 8.14 1.98 -21.41
C MET A 306 6.89 1.13 -21.21
N GLN A 307 5.72 1.53 -21.71
CA GLN A 307 4.50 0.71 -21.70
C GLN A 307 4.69 -0.68 -22.34
N LYS A 308 5.47 -0.74 -23.42
CA LYS A 308 5.84 -2.00 -24.08
C LYS A 308 6.89 -2.77 -23.30
N LEU A 309 7.93 -2.10 -22.83
CA LEU A 309 9.04 -2.72 -22.10
C LEU A 309 8.57 -3.42 -20.82
N ILE A 310 7.71 -2.76 -20.04
CA ILE A 310 7.13 -3.32 -18.82
C ILE A 310 5.97 -4.29 -19.10
N ASN A 311 5.67 -4.56 -20.37
CA ASN A 311 4.57 -5.43 -20.82
C ASN A 311 3.18 -5.04 -20.26
N LYS A 312 2.98 -3.76 -19.94
CA LYS A 312 1.65 -3.24 -19.56
C LYS A 312 0.81 -2.99 -20.81
N ASN A 313 1.42 -2.44 -21.85
CA ASN A 313 0.81 -2.19 -23.16
C ASN A 313 -0.48 -1.32 -23.11
N LEU A 314 -0.60 -0.45 -22.12
CA LEU A 314 -1.70 0.50 -22.06
C LEU A 314 -1.53 1.54 -23.16
N LYS A 315 -2.58 1.74 -23.98
CA LYS A 315 -2.62 2.84 -24.94
C LYS A 315 -2.81 4.16 -24.20
N LEU A 316 -1.89 5.08 -24.38
CA LEU A 316 -1.90 6.37 -23.66
C LEU A 316 -2.87 7.38 -24.27
N GLU A 317 -3.23 7.20 -25.53
CA GLU A 317 -4.25 8.00 -26.19
C GLU A 317 -5.60 7.78 -25.50
N GLY A 318 -6.31 8.86 -25.19
CA GLY A 318 -7.61 8.81 -24.52
C GLY A 318 -7.58 8.55 -23.02
N VAL A 319 -6.40 8.46 -22.39
CA VAL A 319 -6.28 8.31 -20.92
C VAL A 319 -6.92 9.49 -20.20
N ARG A 320 -6.59 10.71 -20.62
CA ARG A 320 -7.11 11.95 -20.02
C ARG A 320 -8.63 12.04 -20.15
N GLU A 321 -9.16 11.74 -21.32
CA GLU A 321 -10.60 11.77 -21.63
C GLU A 321 -11.36 10.75 -20.78
N ARG A 322 -10.84 9.52 -20.64
CA ARG A 322 -11.45 8.47 -19.83
C ARG A 322 -11.46 8.82 -18.33
N ILE A 323 -10.38 9.42 -17.85
CA ILE A 323 -10.33 9.90 -16.46
C ILE A 323 -11.28 11.09 -16.26
N ALA A 324 -11.36 12.02 -17.21
CA ALA A 324 -12.34 13.10 -17.17
C ALA A 324 -13.79 12.56 -17.13
N TYR A 325 -14.07 11.48 -17.86
CA TYR A 325 -15.37 10.83 -17.83
C TYR A 325 -15.69 10.22 -16.45
N LEU A 326 -14.73 9.53 -15.83
CA LEU A 326 -14.88 9.03 -14.44
C LEU A 326 -15.18 10.16 -13.45
N LEU A 327 -14.47 11.28 -13.56
CA LEU A 327 -14.68 12.45 -12.71
C LEU A 327 -16.06 13.08 -12.93
N SER A 328 -16.59 13.07 -14.17
CA SER A 328 -17.94 13.57 -14.49
C SER A 328 -19.05 12.79 -13.80
N LYS A 329 -18.78 11.55 -13.35
CA LYS A 329 -19.68 10.71 -12.56
C LYS A 329 -19.49 10.90 -11.05
N ASN A 330 -18.79 11.94 -10.61
CA ASN A 330 -18.44 12.23 -9.21
C ASN A 330 -17.64 11.14 -8.52
N LEU A 331 -16.88 10.34 -9.30
CA LEU A 331 -16.00 9.31 -8.75
C LEU A 331 -14.68 9.94 -8.26
N GLN A 332 -14.18 9.45 -7.15
CA GLN A 332 -12.81 9.68 -6.75
C GLN A 332 -11.90 8.80 -7.60
N VAL A 333 -10.87 9.37 -8.19
CA VAL A 333 -9.95 8.65 -9.06
C VAL A 333 -8.54 8.74 -8.50
N THR A 334 -7.93 7.59 -8.23
CA THR A 334 -6.50 7.50 -7.94
C THR A 334 -5.79 6.88 -9.13
N THR A 335 -4.76 7.56 -9.63
CA THR A 335 -3.86 7.03 -10.66
C THR A 335 -2.49 6.75 -10.07
N SER A 336 -1.92 5.58 -10.40
CA SER A 336 -0.61 5.16 -9.95
C SER A 336 0.38 5.16 -11.09
N PHE A 337 1.59 5.64 -10.79
CA PHE A 337 2.73 5.66 -11.71
C PHE A 337 3.96 5.08 -11.04
N ILE A 338 4.84 4.50 -11.85
CA ILE A 338 6.13 3.96 -11.44
C ILE A 338 7.20 4.61 -12.31
N PHE A 339 8.28 5.03 -11.70
CA PHE A 339 9.46 5.58 -12.37
C PHE A 339 10.74 4.89 -11.89
N GLY A 340 11.84 5.13 -12.59
CA GLY A 340 13.12 4.52 -12.26
C GLY A 340 13.19 3.06 -12.70
N PHE A 341 12.56 2.68 -13.80
CA PHE A 341 12.80 1.40 -14.43
C PHE A 341 14.25 1.33 -14.97
N PRO A 342 14.87 0.14 -15.03
CA PRO A 342 16.29 0.01 -15.38
C PRO A 342 16.71 0.69 -16.68
N GLU A 343 15.85 0.65 -17.70
CA GLU A 343 16.13 1.20 -19.03
C GLU A 343 15.40 2.53 -19.31
N GLU A 344 14.78 3.11 -18.30
CA GLU A 344 14.06 4.37 -18.44
C GLU A 344 15.04 5.53 -18.62
N THR A 345 14.69 6.44 -19.51
CA THR A 345 15.46 7.67 -19.80
C THR A 345 14.82 8.89 -19.10
N GLU A 346 15.59 9.99 -18.96
CA GLU A 346 15.07 11.26 -18.44
C GLU A 346 13.89 11.78 -19.28
N GLU A 347 13.94 11.61 -20.59
CA GLU A 347 12.85 11.98 -21.51
C GLU A 347 11.56 11.19 -21.19
N GLU A 348 11.67 9.90 -20.89
CA GLU A 348 10.52 9.04 -20.60
C GLU A 348 9.92 9.35 -19.23
N VAL A 349 10.76 9.69 -18.26
CA VAL A 349 10.30 10.23 -16.98
C VAL A 349 9.57 11.57 -17.21
N SER A 350 10.11 12.46 -18.07
CA SER A 350 9.44 13.71 -18.47
C SER A 350 8.09 13.48 -19.14
N GLN A 351 7.96 12.48 -20.00
CA GLN A 351 6.69 12.10 -20.62
C GLN A 351 5.68 11.65 -19.56
N THR A 352 6.12 10.88 -18.56
CA THR A 352 5.28 10.47 -17.41
C THR A 352 4.79 11.68 -16.63
N PHE A 353 5.67 12.65 -16.32
CA PHE A 353 5.27 13.88 -15.63
C PHE A 353 4.34 14.77 -16.45
N SER A 354 4.53 14.78 -17.75
CA SER A 354 3.62 15.49 -18.66
C SER A 354 2.19 14.95 -18.53
N LEU A 355 2.03 13.63 -18.55
CA LEU A 355 0.73 12.99 -18.36
C LEU A 355 0.18 13.25 -16.96
N VAL A 356 0.99 13.13 -15.90
CA VAL A 356 0.60 13.45 -14.52
C VAL A 356 0.06 14.89 -14.42
N THR A 357 0.76 15.84 -15.05
CA THR A 357 0.34 17.25 -15.08
C THR A 357 -1.01 17.43 -15.76
N ASP A 358 -1.22 16.77 -16.90
CA ASP A 358 -2.48 16.85 -17.64
C ASP A 358 -3.64 16.25 -16.84
N LEU A 359 -3.39 15.17 -16.08
CA LEU A 359 -4.39 14.57 -15.19
C LEU A 359 -4.70 15.46 -13.98
N LEU A 360 -3.70 16.06 -13.36
CA LEU A 360 -3.91 16.98 -12.24
C LEU A 360 -4.70 18.23 -12.64
N ARG A 361 -4.56 18.69 -13.89
CA ARG A 361 -5.35 19.83 -14.43
C ARG A 361 -6.84 19.53 -14.53
N LEU A 362 -7.26 18.25 -14.60
CA LEU A 362 -8.67 17.89 -14.60
C LEU A 362 -9.36 18.23 -13.27
N GLY A 363 -8.61 18.32 -12.17
CA GLY A 363 -9.21 18.40 -10.84
C GLY A 363 -9.73 17.05 -10.35
N GLY A 364 -9.72 16.81 -9.03
CA GLY A 364 -10.29 15.59 -8.43
C GLY A 364 -9.48 14.30 -8.60
N VAL A 365 -8.37 14.30 -9.35
CA VAL A 365 -7.47 13.16 -9.48
C VAL A 365 -6.45 13.16 -8.34
N ARG A 366 -6.30 12.03 -7.69
CA ARG A 366 -5.17 11.74 -6.79
C ARG A 366 -4.10 10.98 -7.58
N VAL A 367 -2.88 11.46 -7.55
CA VAL A 367 -1.74 10.81 -8.19
C VAL A 367 -0.86 10.17 -7.11
N GLN A 368 -0.46 8.92 -7.33
CA GLN A 368 0.55 8.22 -6.56
C GLN A 368 1.74 7.92 -7.47
N MET A 369 2.94 8.19 -6.95
CA MET A 369 4.19 7.96 -7.67
C MET A 369 5.06 7.02 -6.84
N HIS A 370 5.52 5.95 -7.48
CA HIS A 370 6.33 4.91 -6.84
C HIS A 370 7.66 4.75 -7.59
N ARG A 371 8.71 4.47 -6.84
CA ARG A 371 9.98 4.05 -7.43
C ARG A 371 9.91 2.56 -7.74
N CYS A 372 10.42 2.15 -8.91
CA CYS A 372 10.44 0.75 -9.31
C CYS A 372 11.24 -0.09 -8.31
N ALA A 373 10.58 -1.11 -7.72
CA ALA A 373 11.18 -2.09 -6.84
C ALA A 373 11.34 -3.44 -7.55
N PHE A 374 12.42 -4.15 -7.25
CA PHE A 374 12.71 -5.47 -7.82
C PHE A 374 12.15 -6.55 -6.91
N LEU A 375 10.89 -6.87 -7.11
CA LEU A 375 10.20 -7.87 -6.29
C LEU A 375 10.60 -9.30 -6.72
N PRO A 376 11.06 -10.15 -5.80
CA PRO A 376 11.42 -11.54 -6.12
C PRO A 376 10.31 -12.27 -6.85
N GLY A 377 10.69 -13.15 -7.78
CA GLY A 377 9.76 -13.94 -8.60
C GLY A 377 9.08 -13.18 -9.75
N THR A 378 9.32 -11.88 -9.89
CA THR A 378 8.87 -11.12 -11.07
C THR A 378 9.84 -11.32 -12.24
N ALA A 379 9.34 -11.16 -13.47
CA ALA A 379 10.20 -11.26 -14.65
C ALA A 379 11.33 -10.21 -14.63
N MET A 380 11.03 -9.01 -14.15
CA MET A 380 12.02 -7.94 -14.00
C MET A 380 13.10 -8.32 -12.97
N TYR A 381 12.72 -8.88 -11.83
CA TYR A 381 13.70 -9.34 -10.83
C TYR A 381 14.61 -10.42 -11.43
N GLU A 382 14.05 -11.42 -12.09
CA GLU A 382 14.84 -12.52 -12.68
C GLU A 382 15.82 -12.03 -13.75
N GLU A 383 15.45 -10.99 -14.50
CA GLU A 383 16.33 -10.40 -15.53
C GLU A 383 17.48 -9.59 -14.93
N TYR A 384 17.24 -8.91 -13.79
CA TYR A 384 18.21 -7.96 -13.21
C TYR A 384 18.90 -8.45 -11.95
N LYS A 385 18.48 -9.55 -11.32
CA LYS A 385 18.92 -10.01 -9.99
C LYS A 385 20.43 -10.09 -9.80
N ASP A 386 21.17 -10.52 -10.84
CA ASP A 386 22.64 -10.65 -10.78
C ASP A 386 23.39 -9.31 -10.89
N ARG A 387 22.65 -8.22 -11.13
CA ARG A 387 23.16 -6.84 -11.24
C ARG A 387 22.60 -5.93 -10.15
N LEU A 388 21.83 -6.50 -9.22
CA LEU A 388 21.30 -5.76 -8.10
C LEU A 388 22.35 -5.68 -6.99
N GLU A 389 22.51 -4.49 -6.44
CA GLU A 389 23.39 -4.23 -5.31
C GLU A 389 22.55 -3.99 -4.05
N PRO A 390 22.97 -4.50 -2.89
CA PRO A 390 22.31 -4.20 -1.63
C PRO A 390 22.31 -2.69 -1.36
N ALA A 391 21.13 -2.11 -1.21
CA ALA A 391 20.97 -0.70 -0.85
C ALA A 391 20.19 -0.61 0.46
N VAL A 392 20.94 -0.43 1.54
CA VAL A 392 20.34 -0.20 2.87
C VAL A 392 19.92 1.25 2.96
N GLY A 393 18.65 1.51 3.26
CA GLY A 393 18.20 2.84 3.65
C GLY A 393 16.90 3.32 3.04
N PHE A 394 16.62 3.11 1.77
CA PHE A 394 15.40 3.62 1.15
C PHE A 394 14.69 2.59 0.28
N SER A 395 13.51 2.17 0.71
CA SER A 395 12.55 1.51 -0.17
C SER A 395 11.19 2.20 -0.06
N ASP A 396 10.61 2.52 -1.20
CA ASP A 396 9.25 3.08 -1.28
C ASP A 396 8.19 2.10 -0.72
N MET A 397 8.55 0.83 -0.64
CA MET A 397 7.69 -0.25 -0.15
C MET A 397 7.55 -0.28 1.38
N THR A 398 8.58 0.12 2.14
CA THR A 398 8.58 -0.09 3.61
C THR A 398 8.07 1.09 4.42
N GLY A 399 7.87 2.23 3.80
CA GLY A 399 7.51 3.43 4.55
C GLY A 399 8.60 3.91 5.54
N GLY A 400 9.76 3.22 5.61
CA GLY A 400 10.88 3.56 6.48
C GLY A 400 10.76 3.04 7.91
N VAL A 401 9.63 2.47 8.30
CA VAL A 401 9.40 2.00 9.68
C VAL A 401 10.36 0.87 10.04
N GLY A 402 11.13 1.05 11.11
CA GLY A 402 12.03 0.04 11.68
C GLY A 402 13.22 -0.31 10.79
N VAL A 403 13.48 0.43 9.71
CA VAL A 403 14.60 0.13 8.79
C VAL A 403 15.94 0.37 9.48
N ALA A 404 16.10 1.48 10.18
CA ALA A 404 17.33 1.78 10.90
C ALA A 404 17.59 0.77 12.03
N GLU A 405 16.56 0.43 12.80
CA GLU A 405 16.62 -0.49 13.93
C GLU A 405 16.78 -1.97 13.53
N CYS A 406 16.54 -2.28 12.25
CA CYS A 406 16.73 -3.61 11.68
C CYS A 406 17.91 -3.68 10.69
N GLY A 407 18.80 -2.69 10.69
CA GLY A 407 19.93 -2.61 9.76
C GLY A 407 20.89 -3.82 9.82
N ASP A 408 21.00 -4.48 10.97
CA ASP A 408 21.71 -5.73 11.16
C ASP A 408 21.10 -6.86 10.30
N LEU A 409 19.76 -7.01 10.29
CA LEU A 409 19.09 -8.04 9.49
C LEU A 409 19.34 -7.86 7.98
N PHE A 410 19.30 -6.63 7.50
CA PHE A 410 19.54 -6.35 6.07
C PHE A 410 20.97 -6.68 5.66
N ARG A 411 21.94 -6.38 6.52
CA ARG A 411 23.36 -6.65 6.27
C ARG A 411 23.67 -8.14 6.35
N ASP A 412 23.12 -8.82 7.37
CA ASP A 412 23.46 -10.21 7.68
C ASP A 412 22.68 -11.20 6.79
N HIS A 413 21.51 -10.78 6.27
CA HIS A 413 20.61 -11.61 5.47
C HIS A 413 20.16 -10.95 4.15
N PRO A 414 21.07 -10.48 3.28
CA PRO A 414 20.70 -9.70 2.09
C PRO A 414 19.77 -10.41 1.12
N LYS A 415 19.79 -11.75 1.09
CA LYS A 415 18.91 -12.55 0.23
C LYS A 415 17.44 -12.46 0.62
N LEU A 416 17.13 -12.16 1.88
CA LEU A 416 15.76 -12.02 2.37
C LEU A 416 15.15 -10.67 2.05
N PHE A 417 15.98 -9.69 1.68
CA PHE A 417 15.59 -8.29 1.49
C PHE A 417 15.91 -7.75 0.12
N THR A 418 15.82 -8.61 -0.89
CA THR A 418 16.20 -8.27 -2.28
C THR A 418 15.39 -7.12 -2.87
N TYR A 419 14.21 -6.81 -2.34
CA TYR A 419 13.41 -5.65 -2.72
C TYR A 419 13.99 -4.30 -2.25
N PHE A 420 15.00 -4.32 -1.37
CA PHE A 420 15.84 -3.16 -1.06
C PHE A 420 17.02 -3.02 -2.02
N ASN A 421 17.32 -4.08 -2.79
CA ASN A 421 18.42 -4.04 -3.73
C ASN A 421 18.15 -3.07 -4.86
N GLU A 422 19.18 -2.40 -5.30
CA GLU A 422 19.11 -1.38 -6.33
C GLU A 422 19.85 -1.81 -7.59
N TYR A 423 19.23 -1.54 -8.70
CA TYR A 423 19.90 -1.52 -9.99
C TYR A 423 20.44 -0.11 -10.23
N THR A 424 21.77 0.04 -10.11
CA THR A 424 22.40 1.35 -10.16
C THR A 424 22.50 1.82 -11.63
N THR A 425 21.84 2.92 -11.93
CA THR A 425 22.03 3.71 -13.16
C THR A 425 22.21 5.17 -12.78
N GLU A 426 22.82 5.95 -13.66
CA GLU A 426 22.95 7.39 -13.43
C GLU A 426 21.60 8.06 -13.12
N LEU A 427 20.56 7.72 -13.88
CA LEU A 427 19.22 8.24 -13.67
C LEU A 427 18.64 7.81 -12.33
N ARG A 428 18.73 6.54 -11.97
CA ARG A 428 18.19 6.05 -10.68
C ARG A 428 18.89 6.69 -9.49
N THR A 429 20.20 6.89 -9.59
CA THR A 429 20.98 7.59 -8.56
C THR A 429 20.54 9.05 -8.45
N LYS A 430 20.38 9.75 -9.56
CA LYS A 430 19.84 11.12 -9.59
C LYS A 430 18.44 11.21 -9.02
N LEU A 431 17.60 10.19 -9.18
CA LEU A 431 16.20 10.14 -8.71
C LEU A 431 16.03 9.56 -7.30
N LEU A 432 17.10 9.32 -6.54
CA LEU A 432 17.04 8.65 -5.23
C LEU A 432 16.06 9.32 -4.26
N HIS A 433 16.10 10.63 -4.12
CA HIS A 433 15.26 11.41 -3.21
C HIS A 433 13.99 11.96 -3.86
N PHE A 434 13.81 11.65 -5.15
CA PHE A 434 12.72 12.18 -5.94
C PHE A 434 11.31 11.82 -5.42
N PRO A 435 11.04 10.61 -4.90
CA PRO A 435 9.73 10.29 -4.34
C PRO A 435 9.32 11.24 -3.20
N ILE A 436 10.25 11.61 -2.33
CA ILE A 436 9.97 12.49 -1.20
C ILE A 436 9.70 13.92 -1.67
N PHE A 437 10.55 14.43 -2.56
CA PHE A 437 10.37 15.74 -3.18
C PHE A 437 9.02 15.83 -3.90
N LEU A 438 8.75 14.85 -4.75
CA LEU A 438 7.54 14.81 -5.56
C LEU A 438 6.26 14.68 -4.71
N ASN A 439 6.24 13.76 -3.73
CA ASN A 439 5.09 13.62 -2.84
C ASN A 439 4.83 14.90 -2.03
N SER A 440 5.90 15.63 -1.67
CA SER A 440 5.77 16.95 -1.05
C SER A 440 5.14 17.95 -2.00
N LEU A 441 5.59 17.97 -3.24
CA LEU A 441 5.07 18.87 -4.28
C LEU A 441 3.61 18.54 -4.67
N LEU A 442 3.30 17.25 -4.92
CA LEU A 442 1.95 16.80 -5.28
C LEU A 442 0.92 17.06 -4.18
N SER A 443 1.36 17.01 -2.91
CA SER A 443 0.48 17.36 -1.79
C SER A 443 0.13 18.83 -1.72
N MET A 444 0.88 19.69 -2.43
CA MET A 444 0.64 21.13 -2.61
C MET A 444 0.24 21.39 -4.07
N ARG A 445 -0.88 20.83 -4.48
CA ARG A 445 -1.34 20.85 -5.87
C ARG A 445 -1.31 22.23 -6.52
N ALA A 446 -1.68 23.29 -5.80
CA ALA A 446 -1.67 24.65 -6.31
C ALA A 446 -0.25 25.11 -6.68
N VAL A 447 0.75 24.72 -5.88
CA VAL A 447 2.16 24.98 -6.15
C VAL A 447 2.64 24.16 -7.35
N TYR A 448 2.32 22.86 -7.36
CA TYR A 448 2.66 21.99 -8.48
C TYR A 448 2.15 22.55 -9.82
N LEU A 449 0.87 22.91 -9.89
CA LEU A 449 0.26 23.42 -11.14
C LEU A 449 0.87 24.77 -11.56
N TYR A 450 1.19 25.65 -10.61
CA TYR A 450 1.91 26.88 -10.90
C TYR A 450 3.28 26.61 -11.54
N LEU A 451 4.05 25.69 -10.96
CA LEU A 451 5.37 25.32 -11.47
C LEU A 451 5.28 24.66 -12.85
N ALA A 452 4.28 23.78 -13.05
CA ALA A 452 4.04 23.13 -14.33
C ALA A 452 3.57 24.08 -15.44
N GLU A 453 3.01 25.26 -15.09
CA GLU A 453 2.69 26.32 -16.05
C GLU A 453 3.89 27.23 -16.33
N LYS A 454 4.67 27.51 -15.30
CA LYS A 454 5.83 28.43 -15.41
C LYS A 454 7.00 27.81 -16.16
N TYR A 455 7.21 26.52 -15.97
CA TYR A 455 8.35 25.81 -16.54
C TYR A 455 7.92 24.84 -17.65
N PRO A 456 8.73 24.70 -18.73
CA PRO A 456 8.52 23.67 -19.74
C PRO A 456 8.41 22.27 -19.12
N ARG A 457 7.74 21.35 -19.79
CA ARG A 457 7.40 19.99 -19.29
C ARG A 457 8.58 19.20 -18.76
N ASP A 458 9.75 19.34 -19.35
CA ASP A 458 11.02 18.73 -18.99
C ASP A 458 11.66 19.35 -17.73
N ARG A 459 11.25 20.54 -17.36
CA ARG A 459 11.93 21.32 -16.31
C ARG A 459 11.51 20.95 -14.88
N LEU A 460 10.41 20.25 -14.66
CA LEU A 460 10.07 19.74 -13.32
C LEU A 460 11.12 18.75 -12.79
N ILE A 461 11.66 17.92 -13.67
CA ILE A 461 12.79 17.05 -13.31
C ILE A 461 14.04 17.88 -13.08
N GLN A 462 14.29 18.88 -13.92
CA GLN A 462 15.43 19.78 -13.74
C GLN A 462 15.33 20.55 -12.44
N MET A 463 14.15 20.99 -12.03
CA MET A 463 13.94 21.63 -10.72
C MET A 463 14.32 20.72 -9.56
N TYR A 464 14.01 19.43 -9.67
CA TYR A 464 14.45 18.45 -8.68
C TYR A 464 15.98 18.30 -8.68
N PHE A 465 16.62 18.24 -9.83
CA PHE A 465 18.08 18.19 -9.91
C PHE A 465 18.72 19.45 -9.35
N ASP A 466 18.17 20.61 -9.65
CA ASP A 466 18.60 21.89 -9.07
C ASP A 466 18.40 21.92 -7.53
N PHE A 467 17.32 21.30 -7.03
CA PHE A 467 17.08 21.12 -5.60
C PHE A 467 18.14 20.21 -4.96
N VAL A 468 18.43 19.07 -5.56
CA VAL A 468 19.43 18.11 -5.06
C VAL A 468 20.82 18.76 -5.08
N GLU A 469 21.19 19.43 -6.16
CA GLU A 469 22.49 20.11 -6.27
C GLU A 469 22.66 21.23 -5.22
N LYS A 470 21.65 22.07 -5.05
CA LYS A 470 21.65 23.12 -4.04
C LYS A 470 21.77 22.60 -2.61
N ASN A 471 21.26 21.42 -2.35
CA ASN A 471 21.22 20.82 -1.02
C ASN A 471 22.19 19.64 -0.86
N ARG A 472 23.08 19.41 -1.83
CA ARG A 472 23.98 18.25 -1.89
C ARG A 472 24.71 18.03 -0.57
N GLY A 473 25.33 19.08 -0.01
CA GLY A 473 26.09 18.98 1.23
C GLY A 473 25.26 18.54 2.45
N VAL A 474 23.95 18.76 2.43
CA VAL A 474 23.03 18.32 3.49
C VAL A 474 22.51 16.91 3.19
N LEU A 475 22.23 16.62 1.91
CA LEU A 475 21.68 15.32 1.48
C LEU A 475 22.75 14.20 1.49
N GLU A 476 24.03 14.53 1.29
CA GLU A 476 25.14 13.57 1.29
C GLU A 476 25.76 13.35 2.69
N GLN A 477 25.52 14.25 3.67
CA GLN A 477 26.08 14.12 5.02
C GLN A 477 25.43 13.03 5.86
N ALA A 478 24.40 12.42 5.35
CA ALA A 478 23.60 11.53 6.16
C ALA A 478 23.42 10.18 5.46
N GLU A 479 23.84 9.12 6.11
CA GLU A 479 23.16 7.83 6.07
C GLU A 479 21.75 8.02 6.68
N LEU A 480 20.96 8.96 6.12
CA LEU A 480 19.67 9.34 6.66
C LEU A 480 18.66 8.22 6.39
N SER A 481 18.01 7.80 7.44
CA SER A 481 16.76 7.04 7.33
C SER A 481 15.74 7.84 6.48
N ARG A 482 14.74 7.15 5.93
CA ARG A 482 13.67 7.84 5.20
C ARG A 482 12.98 8.91 6.03
N ASP A 483 12.75 8.66 7.32
CA ASP A 483 12.07 9.62 8.19
C ASP A 483 12.93 10.85 8.45
N GLU A 484 14.23 10.69 8.61
CA GLU A 484 15.17 11.81 8.68
C GLU A 484 15.23 12.58 7.37
N MET A 485 15.22 11.91 6.22
CA MET A 485 15.16 12.56 4.91
C MET A 485 13.82 13.27 4.70
N VAL A 486 12.71 12.65 5.12
CA VAL A 486 11.37 13.27 5.09
C VAL A 486 11.34 14.50 6.01
N ALA A 487 11.90 14.40 7.21
CA ALA A 487 12.01 15.50 8.15
C ALA A 487 12.87 16.62 7.54
N LEU A 488 14.02 16.28 6.99
CA LEU A 488 14.93 17.24 6.37
C LEU A 488 14.27 18.02 5.21
N ILE A 489 13.61 17.33 4.30
CA ILE A 489 12.95 17.96 3.15
C ILE A 489 11.66 18.67 3.54
N ARG A 490 10.85 18.07 4.45
CA ARG A 490 9.53 18.59 4.83
C ARG A 490 9.56 19.55 6.01
N GLU A 491 10.49 19.40 6.95
CA GLU A 491 10.46 20.12 8.22
C GLU A 491 11.50 21.23 8.29
N ASN A 492 12.59 21.15 7.52
CA ASN A 492 13.67 22.14 7.52
C ASN A 492 13.53 23.24 6.47
N ASP A 493 12.35 23.44 5.90
CA ASP A 493 12.08 24.47 4.89
C ASP A 493 13.01 24.42 3.64
N LEU A 494 13.76 23.33 3.46
CA LEU A 494 14.64 23.16 2.29
C LEU A 494 13.85 23.24 1.00
N PHE A 495 12.62 22.67 1.00
CA PHE A 495 11.73 22.73 -0.14
C PHE A 495 11.38 24.18 -0.48
N VAL A 496 10.99 25.00 0.51
CA VAL A 496 10.65 26.43 0.30
C VAL A 496 11.87 27.22 -0.12
N LYS A 497 13.02 26.98 0.52
CA LYS A 497 14.29 27.66 0.19
C LYS A 497 14.75 27.40 -1.25
N SER A 498 14.36 26.28 -1.87
CA SER A 498 14.69 26.01 -3.26
C SER A 498 13.99 26.96 -4.26
N PHE A 499 12.94 27.65 -3.81
CA PHE A 499 12.23 28.67 -4.61
C PHE A 499 12.64 30.11 -4.26
N THR A 500 13.71 30.31 -3.51
CA THR A 500 14.22 31.65 -3.17
C THR A 500 14.45 32.47 -4.43
N GLY A 501 13.84 33.66 -4.47
CA GLY A 501 13.85 34.58 -5.63
C GLY A 501 12.76 34.31 -6.68
N ASP A 502 11.88 33.31 -6.48
CA ASP A 502 10.67 33.15 -7.28
C ASP A 502 9.64 34.24 -6.89
N PRO A 503 8.99 34.92 -7.87
CA PRO A 503 7.95 35.93 -7.57
C PRO A 503 6.81 35.39 -6.69
N CYS A 504 6.55 34.10 -6.70
CA CYS A 504 5.53 33.43 -5.87
C CYS A 504 6.09 32.78 -4.61
N GLU A 505 7.36 33.00 -4.26
CA GLU A 505 7.99 32.42 -3.06
C GLU A 505 7.15 32.61 -1.78
N PRO A 506 6.62 33.79 -1.45
CA PRO A 506 5.80 33.97 -0.25
C PRO A 506 4.55 33.11 -0.25
N MET A 507 3.89 32.95 -1.41
CA MET A 507 2.69 32.13 -1.56
C MET A 507 3.00 30.62 -1.52
N ILE A 508 4.15 30.21 -2.02
CA ILE A 508 4.65 28.83 -1.91
C ILE A 508 4.96 28.52 -0.45
N ALA A 509 5.59 29.43 0.27
CA ALA A 509 5.86 29.31 1.70
C ALA A 509 4.57 29.20 2.52
N ASP A 510 3.54 29.97 2.17
CA ASP A 510 2.23 29.89 2.82
C ASP A 510 1.55 28.55 2.59
N ALA A 511 1.52 28.06 1.35
CA ALA A 511 0.97 26.75 1.02
C ALA A 511 1.67 25.61 1.81
N TYR A 512 2.98 25.73 1.97
CA TYR A 512 3.79 24.78 2.75
C TYR A 512 3.45 24.83 4.25
N ARG A 513 3.35 26.02 4.85
CA ARG A 513 2.98 26.20 6.26
C ARG A 513 1.59 25.68 6.56
N LEU A 514 0.61 25.98 5.71
CA LEU A 514 -0.76 25.47 5.84
C LEU A 514 -0.80 23.94 5.84
N ARG A 515 -0.04 23.33 4.93
CA ARG A 515 0.07 21.88 4.87
C ARG A 515 0.68 21.29 6.15
N ARG A 516 1.77 21.86 6.67
CA ARG A 516 2.39 21.42 7.93
C ARG A 516 1.41 21.50 9.08
N ALA A 517 0.74 22.62 9.25
CA ALA A 517 -0.26 22.84 10.30
C ALA A 517 -1.39 21.80 10.23
N ARG A 518 -1.94 21.57 9.05
CA ARG A 518 -2.97 20.55 8.83
C ARG A 518 -2.48 19.13 9.17
N THR A 519 -1.25 18.80 8.78
CA THR A 519 -0.67 17.47 9.04
C THR A 519 -0.42 17.27 10.53
N ALA A 520 0.10 18.25 11.25
CA ALA A 520 0.32 18.19 12.69
C ALA A 520 -0.99 17.94 13.46
N VAL A 521 -2.06 18.63 13.09
CA VAL A 521 -3.38 18.41 13.68
C VAL A 521 -3.91 17.01 13.33
N SER A 522 -3.77 16.57 12.07
CA SER A 522 -4.26 15.25 11.65
C SER A 522 -3.56 14.08 12.34
N ARG A 523 -2.33 14.29 12.80
CA ARG A 523 -1.53 13.29 13.54
C ARG A 523 -1.72 13.36 15.06
N GLY A 524 -2.51 14.33 15.54
CA GLY A 524 -2.66 14.56 16.97
C GLY A 524 -1.43 15.20 17.64
N GLU A 525 -0.43 15.63 16.86
CA GLU A 525 0.76 16.34 17.37
C GLU A 525 0.39 17.68 18.02
N MET A 526 -0.68 18.29 17.51
CA MET A 526 -1.27 19.53 18.03
C MET A 526 -2.80 19.43 18.04
N PRO A 527 -3.49 19.89 19.11
CA PRO A 527 -4.96 19.88 19.15
C PRO A 527 -5.55 20.90 18.15
N THR A 528 -4.84 21.99 17.91
CA THR A 528 -5.16 23.04 16.93
C THR A 528 -3.86 23.65 16.38
N ALA A 529 -3.89 24.09 15.15
CA ALA A 529 -2.81 24.86 14.56
C ALA A 529 -3.38 26.07 13.80
N THR A 530 -2.82 27.26 14.02
CA THR A 530 -3.25 28.49 13.37
C THR A 530 -2.10 29.10 12.59
N GLU A 531 -2.35 29.43 11.32
CA GLU A 531 -1.40 30.07 10.41
C GLU A 531 -1.99 31.34 9.80
N ILE A 532 -1.13 32.30 9.47
CA ILE A 532 -1.51 33.49 8.73
C ILE A 532 -0.92 33.37 7.32
N THR A 533 -1.75 33.60 6.31
CA THR A 533 -1.37 33.44 4.90
C THR A 533 -1.74 34.68 4.09
N CYS A 534 -0.97 34.94 3.04
CA CYS A 534 -1.22 36.05 2.10
C CYS A 534 -2.05 35.63 0.88
N VAL A 535 -2.49 34.38 0.81
CA VAL A 535 -3.34 33.85 -0.26
C VAL A 535 -4.54 33.09 0.27
N SER A 536 -5.60 33.00 -0.53
CA SER A 536 -6.82 32.28 -0.16
C SER A 536 -6.54 30.78 0.05
N PRO A 537 -6.65 30.28 1.28
CA PRO A 537 -6.43 28.87 1.58
C PRO A 537 -7.47 27.95 0.93
N LEU A 538 -8.70 28.44 0.74
CA LEU A 538 -9.77 27.69 0.06
C LEU A 538 -9.47 27.48 -1.44
N GLU A 539 -8.81 28.45 -2.07
CA GLU A 539 -8.39 28.33 -3.47
C GLU A 539 -7.17 27.43 -3.62
N LEU A 540 -6.24 27.45 -2.66
CA LEU A 540 -5.13 26.50 -2.59
C LEU A 540 -5.62 25.07 -2.46
N ASP A 541 -6.58 24.81 -1.57
CA ASP A 541 -7.18 23.46 -1.38
C ASP A 541 -7.93 22.98 -2.63
N ARG A 542 -8.51 23.88 -3.43
CA ARG A 542 -9.12 23.56 -4.72
C ARG A 542 -8.11 23.29 -5.82
N GLY A 543 -6.82 23.50 -5.57
CA GLY A 543 -5.74 23.31 -6.54
C GLY A 543 -5.69 24.41 -7.60
N ILE A 544 -6.18 25.62 -7.31
CA ILE A 544 -5.96 26.78 -8.17
C ILE A 544 -4.47 27.11 -8.11
N PRO A 545 -3.79 27.32 -9.26
CA PRO A 545 -2.38 27.69 -9.26
C PRO A 545 -2.11 28.87 -8.33
N VAL A 546 -1.04 28.79 -7.54
CA VAL A 546 -0.77 29.74 -6.45
C VAL A 546 -0.72 31.20 -6.91
N ASN A 547 -0.23 31.45 -8.11
CA ASN A 547 -0.19 32.77 -8.73
C ASN A 547 -1.57 33.33 -9.17
N ARG A 548 -2.61 32.51 -9.12
CA ARG A 548 -4.00 32.88 -9.47
C ARG A 548 -4.92 32.90 -8.26
N CYS A 549 -4.42 32.53 -7.08
CA CYS A 549 -5.19 32.60 -5.85
C CYS A 549 -5.43 34.07 -5.46
N LYS A 550 -6.58 34.33 -4.83
CA LYS A 550 -6.89 35.68 -4.32
C LYS A 550 -5.87 36.08 -3.27
N ALA A 551 -5.24 37.23 -3.49
CA ALA A 551 -4.38 37.83 -2.50
C ALA A 551 -5.22 38.42 -1.35
N GLY A 552 -4.71 38.36 -0.14
CA GLY A 552 -5.34 38.86 1.07
C GLY A 552 -4.72 38.23 2.30
N TRP A 553 -4.96 38.79 3.46
CA TRP A 553 -4.49 38.20 4.70
C TRP A 553 -5.59 37.31 5.30
N TYR A 554 -5.27 36.06 5.56
CA TYR A 554 -6.18 35.04 6.08
C TYR A 554 -5.59 34.39 7.31
N MET A 555 -6.38 34.33 8.37
CA MET A 555 -6.08 33.47 9.52
C MET A 555 -6.76 32.13 9.32
N VAL A 556 -5.98 31.07 9.33
CA VAL A 556 -6.43 29.69 9.06
C VAL A 556 -6.18 28.84 10.30
N THR A 557 -7.23 28.29 10.87
CA THR A 557 -7.14 27.42 12.03
C THR A 557 -7.60 26.00 11.66
N TYR A 558 -6.74 25.02 11.85
CA TYR A 558 -7.05 23.60 11.74
C TYR A 558 -7.31 23.03 13.13
N TYR A 559 -8.29 22.16 13.27
CA TYR A 559 -8.63 21.46 14.51
C TYR A 559 -9.31 20.12 14.20
N LEU A 560 -9.32 19.20 15.16
CA LEU A 560 -10.10 17.97 15.07
C LEU A 560 -11.52 18.22 15.57
N ASP A 561 -12.51 17.71 14.86
CA ASP A 561 -13.89 17.67 15.37
C ASP A 561 -14.08 16.49 16.35
N ASP A 562 -15.26 16.39 16.95
CA ASP A 562 -15.61 15.37 17.93
C ASP A 562 -15.50 13.92 17.37
N LYS A 563 -15.35 13.77 16.06
CA LYS A 563 -15.17 12.49 15.36
C LYS A 563 -13.72 12.26 14.90
N GLY A 564 -12.79 13.13 15.29
CA GLY A 564 -11.39 13.04 14.88
C GLY A 564 -11.10 13.50 13.43
N ALA A 565 -12.07 14.13 12.77
CA ALA A 565 -11.85 14.68 11.43
C ALA A 565 -11.24 16.08 11.48
N VAL A 566 -10.22 16.34 10.64
CA VAL A 566 -9.62 17.68 10.54
C VAL A 566 -10.61 18.65 9.91
N LYS A 567 -10.92 19.72 10.64
CA LYS A 567 -11.72 20.86 10.19
C LYS A 567 -10.84 22.08 9.99
N VAL A 568 -11.29 22.97 9.17
CA VAL A 568 -10.62 24.24 8.90
C VAL A 568 -11.58 25.40 9.11
N GLN A 569 -11.10 26.42 9.82
CA GLN A 569 -11.77 27.72 9.96
C GLN A 569 -10.89 28.78 9.31
N VAL A 570 -11.46 29.56 8.40
CA VAL A 570 -10.78 30.63 7.68
C VAL A 570 -11.45 31.97 8.03
N ARG A 571 -10.64 32.94 8.45
CA ARG A 571 -11.08 34.34 8.67
C ARG A 571 -10.23 35.24 7.80
N HIS A 572 -10.87 36.12 7.06
CA HIS A 572 -10.19 37.21 6.38
C HIS A 572 -9.85 38.26 7.42
N THR A 573 -8.58 38.67 7.51
CA THR A 573 -8.10 39.67 8.48
C THR A 573 -8.07 41.05 7.86
#